data_318203c20d4ef99ba03552f736c0244e
#
_entry.id   318203c20d4ef99ba03552f736c0244e
#
_cell.length_a   1.000
_cell.length_b   1.000
_cell.length_c   1.000
_cell.angle_alpha   90.00
_cell.angle_beta   90.00
_cell.angle_gamma   90.00
#
_symmetry.space_group_name_H-M   'P 1'
#
loop_
_entity.id
_entity.type
_entity.pdbx_description
1 polymer ?
#
loop_
_entity_poly.entity_id
_entity_poly.type
_entity_poly.pdbx_seq_one_letter_code
_entity_poly.pdbx_strand_id
1 'polypeptide(L)'
;MSGLSIKQKIALELQRQLIKDNEDKHPLRQLFWECTLRCNMKCRHCGSDCKVSSLHPDMPFEDLAKVLRRIKEKYDSHKIMIVITGGEPLMRKDIEQCGRAIYDMEFPWGIVSNGLLMTPKKIEGLLRAGMHSATISLDGFQEEHEWMRGIQGSFKNAS
;
A
#
# COMPACT_ATOMS: atom_id res chain seq x y z
N MET A 1 5.01 14.85 37.31
CA MET A 1 4.70 13.91 36.21
C MET A 1 3.42 13.19 36.57
N SER A 2 2.29 13.48 35.90
CA SER A 2 1.01 12.82 36.16
C SER A 2 1.09 11.37 35.74
N GLY A 3 0.91 10.47 36.70
CA GLY A 3 0.88 9.02 36.40
C GLY A 3 -0.30 8.67 35.49
N LEU A 4 -0.16 7.60 34.71
CA LEU A 4 -1.21 7.06 33.85
C LEU A 4 -2.49 6.73 34.63
N SER A 5 -3.65 7.13 34.12
CA SER A 5 -4.94 6.73 34.67
C SER A 5 -5.15 5.21 34.62
N ILE A 6 -6.06 4.67 35.41
CA ILE A 6 -6.40 3.24 35.44
C ILE A 6 -6.82 2.75 34.05
N LYS A 7 -7.63 3.53 33.32
CA LYS A 7 -8.04 3.21 31.93
C LYS A 7 -6.84 3.08 30.98
N GLN A 8 -5.87 4.00 31.08
CA GLN A 8 -4.65 3.94 30.27
C GLN A 8 -3.77 2.74 30.62
N LYS A 9 -3.66 2.38 31.91
CA LYS A 9 -2.92 1.18 32.32
C LYS A 9 -3.56 -0.11 31.78
N ILE A 10 -4.88 -0.22 31.86
CA ILE A 10 -5.62 -1.39 31.31
C ILE A 10 -5.45 -1.44 29.78
N ALA A 11 -5.58 -0.33 29.08
CA ALA A 11 -5.41 -0.29 27.62
C ALA A 11 -3.99 -0.71 27.20
N LEU A 12 -2.96 -0.26 27.92
CA LEU A 12 -1.59 -0.66 27.67
C LEU A 12 -1.36 -2.18 27.92
N GLU A 13 -1.94 -2.73 28.98
CA GLU A 13 -1.78 -4.15 29.27
C GLU A 13 -2.49 -5.02 28.24
N LEU A 14 -3.71 -4.65 27.82
CA LEU A 14 -4.40 -5.32 26.70
C LEU A 14 -3.58 -5.24 25.40
N GLN A 15 -2.98 -4.10 25.11
CA GLN A 15 -2.11 -3.94 23.94
C GLN A 15 -0.87 -4.83 24.02
N ARG A 16 -0.23 -4.96 25.20
CA ARG A 16 0.92 -5.86 25.42
C ARG A 16 0.54 -7.31 25.17
N GLN A 17 -0.63 -7.75 25.66
CA GLN A 17 -1.11 -9.11 25.44
C GLN A 17 -1.39 -9.36 23.94
N LEU A 18 -2.02 -8.40 23.23
CA LEU A 18 -2.24 -8.51 21.79
C LEU A 18 -0.94 -8.58 21.00
N ILE A 19 0.08 -7.79 21.37
CA ILE A 19 1.40 -7.85 20.74
C ILE A 19 2.00 -9.24 20.94
N LYS A 20 2.02 -9.76 22.17
CA LYS A 20 2.55 -11.08 22.49
C LYS A 20 1.83 -12.20 21.74
N ASP A 21 0.49 -12.17 21.70
CA ASP A 21 -0.31 -13.11 20.92
C ASP A 21 0.01 -13.09 19.43
N ASN A 22 0.29 -11.90 18.87
CA ASN A 22 0.69 -11.76 17.48
C ASN A 22 2.12 -12.27 17.23
N GLU A 23 3.05 -12.05 18.17
CA GLU A 23 4.41 -12.59 18.11
C GLU A 23 4.41 -14.11 18.15
N ASP A 24 3.58 -14.72 19.00
CA ASP A 24 3.48 -16.18 19.13
C ASP A 24 2.80 -16.86 17.91
N LYS A 25 1.80 -16.20 17.31
CA LYS A 25 0.97 -16.79 16.23
C LYS A 25 1.44 -16.43 14.83
N HIS A 26 2.23 -15.38 14.66
CA HIS A 26 2.68 -14.84 13.36
C HIS A 26 1.56 -14.79 12.30
N PRO A 27 0.38 -14.20 12.58
CA PRO A 27 -0.73 -14.24 11.66
C PRO A 27 -0.42 -13.44 10.39
N LEU A 28 -0.76 -13.99 9.23
CA LEU A 28 -0.69 -13.26 7.96
C LEU A 28 -1.76 -12.16 7.97
N ARG A 29 -1.35 -10.89 8.04
CA ARG A 29 -2.24 -9.73 8.07
C ARG A 29 -2.12 -8.82 6.87
N GLN A 30 -0.94 -8.81 6.24
CA GLN A 30 -0.66 -7.97 5.08
C GLN A 30 0.16 -8.75 4.06
N LEU A 31 -0.17 -8.57 2.79
CA LEU A 31 0.61 -9.05 1.66
C LEU A 31 0.93 -7.86 0.76
N PHE A 32 2.21 -7.59 0.55
CA PHE A 32 2.67 -6.55 -0.35
C PHE A 32 2.84 -7.11 -1.76
N TRP A 33 2.25 -6.44 -2.74
CA TRP A 33 2.44 -6.74 -4.14
C TRP A 33 3.18 -5.60 -4.84
N GLU A 34 4.45 -5.81 -5.15
CA GLU A 34 5.20 -4.92 -6.05
C GLU A 34 4.75 -5.17 -7.49
N CYS A 35 3.71 -4.48 -7.91
CA CYS A 35 2.99 -4.76 -9.14
C CYS A 35 3.71 -4.26 -10.40
N THR A 36 4.67 -3.36 -10.26
CA THR A 36 5.45 -2.76 -11.36
C THR A 36 6.77 -2.19 -10.85
N LEU A 37 7.80 -2.22 -11.68
CA LEU A 37 9.06 -1.52 -11.46
C LEU A 37 9.11 -0.16 -12.19
N ARG A 38 8.02 0.25 -12.84
CA ARG A 38 7.92 1.57 -13.48
C ARG A 38 7.51 2.61 -12.44
N CYS A 39 8.14 3.77 -12.52
CA CYS A 39 7.82 4.91 -11.67
C CYS A 39 7.96 6.21 -12.48
N ASN A 40 7.07 7.16 -12.23
CA ASN A 40 7.09 8.51 -12.81
C ASN A 40 7.91 9.51 -11.97
N MET A 41 8.59 9.02 -10.90
CA MET A 41 9.53 9.79 -10.08
C MET A 41 10.91 9.13 -10.05
N LYS A 42 11.93 9.93 -9.70
CA LYS A 42 13.30 9.48 -9.44
C LYS A 42 13.74 9.99 -8.06
N CYS A 43 13.19 9.39 -7.02
CA CYS A 43 13.47 9.80 -5.66
C CYS A 43 14.92 9.52 -5.26
N ARG A 44 15.56 10.43 -4.51
CA ARG A 44 16.96 10.32 -4.08
C ARG A 44 17.21 9.15 -3.13
N HIS A 45 16.21 8.76 -2.36
CA HIS A 45 16.26 7.67 -1.38
C HIS A 45 15.64 6.35 -1.88
N CYS A 46 15.29 6.26 -3.18
CA CYS A 46 14.65 5.06 -3.73
C CYS A 46 15.61 3.87 -3.70
N GLY A 47 15.24 2.81 -2.97
CA GLY A 47 16.01 1.56 -2.91
C GLY A 47 15.74 0.61 -4.09
N SER A 48 14.67 0.83 -4.85
CA SER A 48 14.22 -0.09 -5.91
C SER A 48 14.70 0.30 -7.33
N ASP A 49 15.47 1.36 -7.49
CA ASP A 49 15.96 1.90 -8.79
C ASP A 49 14.87 1.94 -9.90
N CYS A 50 13.66 2.27 -9.50
CA CYS A 50 12.51 2.36 -10.40
C CYS A 50 12.66 3.51 -11.39
N LYS A 51 12.26 3.28 -12.67
CA LYS A 51 12.37 4.24 -13.78
C LYS A 51 11.03 4.32 -14.53
N VAL A 52 10.91 5.31 -15.41
CA VAL A 52 9.72 5.47 -16.29
C VAL A 52 9.49 4.22 -17.15
N SER A 53 10.57 3.58 -17.60
CA SER A 53 10.54 2.30 -18.30
C SER A 53 11.31 1.25 -17.51
N SER A 54 10.85 0.01 -17.52
CA SER A 54 11.53 -1.13 -16.92
C SER A 54 11.91 -2.14 -18.02
N LEU A 55 13.07 -2.78 -17.87
CA LEU A 55 13.46 -3.92 -18.70
C LEU A 55 12.64 -5.17 -18.37
N HIS A 56 12.06 -5.22 -17.18
CA HIS A 56 11.19 -6.31 -16.74
C HIS A 56 9.73 -5.91 -16.95
N PRO A 57 8.90 -6.77 -17.56
CA PRO A 57 7.47 -6.54 -17.69
C PRO A 57 6.80 -6.50 -16.30
N ASP A 58 5.66 -5.83 -16.21
CA ASP A 58 4.82 -5.91 -15.02
C ASP A 58 4.38 -7.36 -14.80
N MET A 59 4.38 -7.81 -13.54
CA MET A 59 3.88 -9.14 -13.20
C MET A 59 2.42 -9.29 -13.68
N PRO A 60 2.06 -10.33 -14.45
CA PRO A 60 0.67 -10.60 -14.80
C PRO A 60 -0.17 -10.77 -13.54
N PHE A 61 -1.35 -10.14 -13.50
CA PHE A 61 -2.24 -10.25 -12.33
C PHE A 61 -2.59 -11.70 -11.99
N GLU A 62 -2.72 -12.56 -13.00
CA GLU A 62 -3.04 -13.98 -12.80
C GLU A 62 -2.02 -14.72 -11.92
N ASP A 63 -0.77 -14.30 -11.91
CA ASP A 63 0.24 -14.91 -11.04
C ASP A 63 0.01 -14.53 -9.56
N LEU A 64 -0.36 -13.28 -9.28
CA LEU A 64 -0.85 -12.90 -7.94
C LEU A 64 -2.14 -13.64 -7.60
N ALA A 65 -3.10 -13.70 -8.51
CA ALA A 65 -4.39 -14.35 -8.27
C ALA A 65 -4.25 -15.82 -7.89
N LYS A 66 -3.29 -16.55 -8.48
CA LYS A 66 -2.95 -17.93 -8.07
C LYS A 66 -2.50 -18.00 -6.61
N VAL A 67 -1.68 -17.05 -6.18
CA VAL A 67 -1.21 -16.95 -4.79
C VAL A 67 -2.38 -16.65 -3.86
N LEU A 68 -3.22 -15.67 -4.21
CA LEU A 68 -4.37 -15.29 -3.38
C LEU A 68 -5.37 -16.46 -3.22
N ARG A 69 -5.65 -17.21 -4.28
CA ARG A 69 -6.50 -18.41 -4.18
C ARG A 69 -5.94 -19.43 -3.18
N ARG A 70 -4.63 -19.71 -3.21
CA ARG A 70 -3.99 -20.62 -2.24
C ARG A 70 -4.01 -20.09 -0.81
N ILE A 71 -3.88 -18.78 -0.63
CA ILE A 71 -3.98 -18.15 0.69
C ILE A 71 -5.40 -18.33 1.22
N LYS A 72 -6.42 -18.09 0.41
CA LYS A 72 -7.84 -18.21 0.76
C LYS A 72 -8.25 -19.64 1.20
N GLU A 73 -7.55 -20.67 0.72
CA GLU A 73 -7.77 -22.04 1.16
C GLU A 73 -7.38 -22.28 2.63
N LYS A 74 -6.50 -21.47 3.21
CA LYS A 74 -5.90 -21.68 4.53
C LYS A 74 -6.18 -20.56 5.53
N TYR A 75 -6.53 -19.38 5.05
CA TYR A 75 -6.66 -18.18 5.85
C TYR A 75 -7.96 -17.44 5.51
N ASP A 76 -8.46 -16.70 6.49
CA ASP A 76 -9.60 -15.80 6.31
C ASP A 76 -9.14 -14.56 5.48
N SER A 77 -9.58 -14.50 4.22
CA SER A 77 -9.22 -13.42 3.28
C SER A 77 -9.59 -12.03 3.79
N HIS A 78 -10.70 -11.89 4.53
CA HIS A 78 -11.14 -10.61 5.09
C HIS A 78 -10.16 -10.01 6.12
N LYS A 79 -9.24 -10.83 6.67
CA LYS A 79 -8.24 -10.41 7.67
C LYS A 79 -6.88 -10.10 7.07
N ILE A 80 -6.73 -10.24 5.75
CA ILE A 80 -5.46 -10.06 5.05
C ILE A 80 -5.56 -8.89 4.09
N MET A 81 -4.91 -7.77 4.42
CA MET A 81 -4.85 -6.59 3.55
C MET A 81 -3.85 -6.81 2.41
N ILE A 82 -4.29 -6.67 1.18
CA ILE A 82 -3.40 -6.63 0.02
C ILE A 82 -2.95 -5.19 -0.20
N VAL A 83 -1.65 -4.94 -0.05
CA VAL A 83 -1.05 -3.62 -0.25
C VAL A 83 -0.37 -3.59 -1.61
N ILE A 84 -0.97 -2.85 -2.54
CA ILE A 84 -0.41 -2.68 -3.89
C ILE A 84 0.65 -1.58 -3.84
N THR A 85 1.86 -1.94 -4.25
CA THR A 85 3.03 -1.08 -4.27
C THR A 85 3.89 -1.37 -5.50
N GLY A 86 5.12 -0.92 -5.52
CA GLY A 86 6.07 -1.12 -6.60
C GLY A 86 6.92 0.13 -6.80
N GLY A 87 7.20 0.51 -8.03
CA GLY A 87 7.61 1.87 -8.35
C GLY A 87 6.45 2.83 -8.09
N GLU A 88 5.60 3.03 -9.09
CA GLU A 88 4.32 3.72 -8.91
C GLU A 88 3.18 2.84 -9.46
N PRO A 89 2.33 2.28 -8.61
CA PRO A 89 1.25 1.38 -9.04
C PRO A 89 0.31 1.99 -10.08
N LEU A 90 0.07 3.30 -10.02
CA LEU A 90 -0.81 4.01 -10.96
C LEU A 90 -0.23 4.11 -12.38
N MET A 91 1.03 3.71 -12.58
CA MET A 91 1.62 3.50 -13.91
C MET A 91 1.07 2.26 -14.62
N ARG A 92 0.45 1.33 -13.90
CA ARG A 92 -0.25 0.18 -14.51
C ARG A 92 -1.59 0.63 -15.09
N LYS A 93 -1.84 0.23 -16.34
CA LYS A 93 -3.11 0.55 -17.03
C LYS A 93 -4.29 -0.25 -16.49
N ASP A 94 -4.02 -1.46 -15.99
CA ASP A 94 -5.00 -2.44 -15.50
C ASP A 94 -5.21 -2.41 -13.98
N ILE A 95 -4.67 -1.40 -13.27
CA ILE A 95 -4.68 -1.35 -11.79
C ILE A 95 -6.10 -1.41 -11.19
N GLU A 96 -7.08 -0.76 -11.80
CA GLU A 96 -8.47 -0.77 -11.33
C GLU A 96 -9.10 -2.18 -11.52
N GLN A 97 -8.76 -2.85 -12.62
CA GLN A 97 -9.21 -4.23 -12.87
C GLN A 97 -8.57 -5.21 -11.88
N CYS A 98 -7.27 -5.03 -11.60
CA CYS A 98 -6.56 -5.81 -10.58
C CYS A 98 -7.19 -5.62 -9.19
N GLY A 99 -7.44 -4.37 -8.80
CA GLY A 99 -8.08 -4.03 -7.53
C GLY A 99 -9.49 -4.63 -7.42
N ARG A 100 -10.29 -4.54 -8.49
CA ARG A 100 -11.62 -5.15 -8.53
C ARG A 100 -11.54 -6.66 -8.34
N ALA A 101 -10.63 -7.34 -9.02
CA ALA A 101 -10.47 -8.78 -8.92
C ALA A 101 -9.99 -9.21 -7.51
N ILE A 102 -9.12 -8.43 -6.84
CA ILE A 102 -8.73 -8.66 -5.44
C ILE A 102 -9.95 -8.54 -4.53
N TYR A 103 -10.78 -7.50 -4.71
CA TYR A 103 -12.00 -7.29 -3.95
C TYR A 103 -13.01 -8.42 -4.15
N ASP A 104 -13.21 -8.89 -5.39
CA ASP A 104 -14.12 -10.00 -5.71
C ASP A 104 -13.64 -11.34 -5.10
N MET A 105 -12.34 -11.46 -4.79
CA MET A 105 -11.76 -12.57 -4.03
C MET A 105 -11.86 -12.37 -2.50
N GLU A 106 -12.60 -11.32 -2.05
CA GLU A 106 -12.87 -10.99 -0.66
C GLU A 106 -11.63 -10.58 0.15
N PHE A 107 -10.60 -10.05 -0.52
CA PHE A 107 -9.48 -9.42 0.17
C PHE A 107 -9.69 -7.91 0.25
N PRO A 108 -9.59 -7.27 1.43
CA PRO A 108 -9.42 -5.83 1.51
C PRO A 108 -8.11 -5.45 0.84
N TRP A 109 -8.10 -4.33 0.11
CA TRP A 109 -6.89 -3.87 -0.55
C TRP A 109 -6.68 -2.37 -0.46
N GLY A 110 -5.45 -1.95 -0.53
CA GLY A 110 -5.04 -0.56 -0.56
C GLY A 110 -3.84 -0.34 -1.47
N ILE A 111 -3.47 0.93 -1.65
CA ILE A 111 -2.39 1.34 -2.54
C ILE A 111 -1.41 2.23 -1.80
N VAL A 112 -0.12 2.10 -2.12
CA VAL A 112 0.93 3.06 -1.74
C VAL A 112 1.34 3.81 -3.01
N SER A 113 1.18 5.13 -3.03
CA SER A 113 1.40 5.98 -4.20
C SER A 113 2.21 7.22 -3.85
N ASN A 114 2.91 7.75 -4.84
CA ASN A 114 3.56 9.06 -4.75
C ASN A 114 2.59 10.25 -4.96
N GLY A 115 1.33 9.99 -5.27
CA GLY A 115 0.27 10.99 -5.41
C GLY A 115 0.15 11.67 -6.78
N LEU A 116 1.19 11.66 -7.63
CA LEU A 116 1.18 12.43 -8.91
C LEU A 116 0.05 12.04 -9.87
N LEU A 117 -0.36 10.78 -9.86
CA LEU A 117 -1.43 10.27 -10.72
C LEU A 117 -2.78 10.11 -10.00
N MET A 118 -2.89 10.55 -8.74
CA MET A 118 -4.11 10.52 -7.93
C MET A 118 -5.08 11.64 -8.31
N THR A 119 -5.53 11.66 -9.55
CA THR A 119 -6.59 12.58 -9.99
C THR A 119 -7.94 12.18 -9.40
N PRO A 120 -8.91 13.12 -9.26
CA PRO A 120 -10.27 12.80 -8.79
C PRO A 120 -10.91 11.62 -9.56
N LYS A 121 -10.77 11.59 -10.88
CA LYS A 121 -11.25 10.48 -11.73
C LYS A 121 -10.57 9.15 -11.39
N LYS A 122 -9.25 9.17 -11.11
CA LYS A 122 -8.50 7.96 -10.74
C LYS A 122 -8.95 7.46 -9.37
N ILE A 123 -9.08 8.35 -8.39
CA ILE A 123 -9.57 8.01 -7.04
C ILE A 123 -10.96 7.37 -7.14
N GLU A 124 -11.88 7.97 -7.90
CA GLU A 124 -13.22 7.42 -8.10
C GLU A 124 -13.20 6.02 -8.73
N GLY A 125 -12.32 5.78 -9.72
CA GLY A 125 -12.12 4.47 -10.32
C GLY A 125 -11.63 3.43 -9.32
N LEU A 126 -10.63 3.78 -8.51
CA LEU A 126 -10.08 2.92 -7.47
C LEU A 126 -11.11 2.60 -6.37
N LEU A 127 -11.91 3.59 -5.95
CA LEU A 127 -13.00 3.37 -4.99
C LEU A 127 -14.07 2.43 -5.55
N ARG A 128 -14.48 2.60 -6.81
CA ARG A 128 -15.41 1.66 -7.48
C ARG A 128 -14.82 0.25 -7.61
N ALA A 129 -13.50 0.14 -7.72
CA ALA A 129 -12.79 -1.15 -7.69
C ALA A 129 -12.69 -1.76 -6.30
N GLY A 130 -13.20 -1.10 -5.25
CA GLY A 130 -13.24 -1.61 -3.87
C GLY A 130 -11.97 -1.28 -3.06
N MET A 131 -11.25 -0.20 -3.39
CA MET A 131 -10.12 0.25 -2.59
C MET A 131 -10.54 0.66 -1.18
N HIS A 132 -9.87 0.13 -0.15
CA HIS A 132 -10.12 0.42 1.27
C HIS A 132 -9.22 1.50 1.83
N SER A 133 -7.99 1.60 1.32
CA SER A 133 -7.02 2.57 1.83
C SER A 133 -6.07 3.07 0.75
N ALA A 134 -5.60 4.30 0.91
CA ALA A 134 -4.51 4.86 0.13
C ALA A 134 -3.48 5.48 1.08
N THR A 135 -2.23 5.13 0.89
CA THR A 135 -1.10 5.75 1.59
C THR A 135 -0.35 6.61 0.58
N ILE A 136 -0.27 7.91 0.86
CA ILE A 136 0.48 8.85 0.02
C ILE A 136 1.83 9.11 0.67
N SER A 137 2.88 8.96 -0.10
CA SER A 137 4.25 9.17 0.36
C SER A 137 4.56 10.66 0.54
N LEU A 138 4.85 11.08 1.76
CA LEU A 138 5.17 12.47 2.10
C LEU A 138 6.47 12.51 2.93
N ASP A 139 7.45 13.32 2.50
CA ASP A 139 8.79 13.41 3.12
C ASP A 139 9.08 14.84 3.62
N GLY A 140 8.37 15.29 4.62
CA GLY A 140 8.55 16.62 5.17
C GLY A 140 7.67 17.69 4.51
N PHE A 141 8.08 18.97 4.65
CA PHE A 141 7.43 20.11 4.01
C PHE A 141 7.84 20.23 2.54
N GLN A 142 7.35 21.26 1.86
CA GLN A 142 7.47 21.38 0.40
C GLN A 142 8.91 21.24 -0.11
N GLU A 143 9.85 21.99 0.46
CA GLU A 143 11.24 22.02 -0.02
C GLU A 143 11.93 20.65 0.16
N GLU A 144 11.82 20.03 1.34
CA GLU A 144 12.41 18.72 1.63
C GLU A 144 11.75 17.63 0.78
N HIS A 145 10.41 17.67 0.67
CA HIS A 145 9.68 16.70 -0.12
C HIS A 145 10.09 16.76 -1.59
N GLU A 146 10.07 17.95 -2.22
CA GLU A 146 10.39 18.12 -3.62
C GLU A 146 11.86 17.80 -3.91
N TRP A 147 12.76 18.15 -2.98
CA TRP A 147 14.17 17.76 -3.08
C TRP A 147 14.33 16.24 -3.01
N MET A 148 13.67 15.58 -2.06
CA MET A 148 13.76 14.13 -1.87
C MET A 148 13.14 13.36 -3.05
N ARG A 149 11.98 13.82 -3.55
CA ARG A 149 11.27 13.21 -4.68
C ARG A 149 11.83 13.56 -6.05
N GLY A 150 12.64 14.63 -6.14
CA GLY A 150 13.28 15.07 -7.38
C GLY A 150 12.32 15.71 -8.40
N ILE A 151 11.13 16.15 -7.98
CA ILE A 151 10.12 16.77 -8.84
C ILE A 151 9.50 17.96 -8.13
N GLN A 152 9.60 19.15 -8.74
CA GLN A 152 8.90 20.35 -8.29
C GLN A 152 7.38 20.19 -8.43
N GLY A 153 6.62 20.70 -7.45
CA GLY A 153 5.17 20.58 -7.40
C GLY A 153 4.65 19.22 -6.92
N SER A 154 5.53 18.26 -6.60
CA SER A 154 5.11 16.96 -6.09
C SER A 154 4.45 17.05 -4.71
N PHE A 155 4.85 18.00 -3.87
CA PHE A 155 4.24 18.22 -2.56
C PHE A 155 2.75 18.56 -2.69
N LYS A 156 2.37 19.44 -3.62
CA LYS A 156 0.98 19.82 -3.86
C LYS A 156 0.07 18.64 -4.24
N ASN A 157 0.63 17.59 -4.85
CA ASN A 157 -0.15 16.40 -5.23
C ASN A 157 -0.20 15.38 -4.10
N ALA A 158 0.70 15.48 -3.12
CA ALA A 158 0.78 14.57 -1.98
C ALA A 158 0.05 15.11 -0.73
N SER A 159 -0.18 16.42 -0.65
CA SER A 159 -0.86 17.12 0.45
C SER A 159 -2.28 17.51 0.06
#